data_aaf2c5948376d0d743f6661b50970586
#
_entry.id   aaf2c5948376d0d743f6661b50970586
#
_cell.length_a   1.000
_cell.length_b   1.000
_cell.length_c   1.000
_cell.angle_alpha   90.00
_cell.angle_beta   90.00
_cell.angle_gamma   90.00
#
_symmetry.space_group_name_H-M   'P 1'
#
loop_
_entity.id
_entity.type
_entity.pdbx_description
1 polymer ?
#
loop_
_entity_poly.entity_id
_entity_poly.type
_entity_poly.pdbx_seq_one_letter_code
_entity_poly.pdbx_strand_id
1 'polypeptide(L)'
;MENGTLHDLLGSDQGSSTLSPVTVSWKMRMDVLLGVSRAIEHLHYHAHPPIIHRDIKSANILFDESWVPRVADFGLPVSWDVTKEKEGMEFVAAGTLGYLDPEYYAIFLLKPASDVYNLGVMMLEVLTGKEAVFYGEKGTTHLPYFAVPLIEAGNLGELLDGQPSPEPTPCELQASF
;
A
#
# COMPACT_ATOMS: atom_id res chain seq x y z
N MET A 1 17.92 -0.93 -5.37
CA MET A 1 18.06 -1.96 -4.30
C MET A 1 17.98 -3.32 -4.98
N GLU A 2 18.61 -4.34 -4.42
CA GLU A 2 18.94 -5.56 -5.17
C GLU A 2 17.77 -6.48 -5.43
N ASN A 3 16.74 -6.44 -4.58
CA ASN A 3 15.57 -7.32 -4.71
C ASN A 3 14.33 -6.64 -5.35
N GLY A 4 14.52 -5.49 -6.01
CA GLY A 4 13.46 -4.81 -6.75
C GLY A 4 12.40 -4.12 -5.91
N THR A 5 11.22 -3.88 -6.48
CA THR A 5 10.08 -3.23 -5.82
C THR A 5 9.00 -4.24 -5.43
N LEU A 6 8.16 -3.87 -4.47
CA LEU A 6 6.98 -4.67 -4.11
C LEU A 6 6.05 -4.86 -5.32
N HIS A 7 5.88 -3.83 -6.14
CA HIS A 7 5.08 -3.89 -7.37
C HIS A 7 5.57 -4.98 -8.31
N ASP A 8 6.89 -5.01 -8.60
CA ASP A 8 7.48 -6.02 -9.49
C ASP A 8 7.28 -7.45 -8.95
N LEU A 9 7.33 -7.60 -7.62
CA LEU A 9 7.21 -8.91 -6.98
C LEU A 9 5.76 -9.42 -6.89
N LEU A 10 4.77 -8.53 -6.82
CA LEU A 10 3.36 -8.91 -6.86
C LEU A 10 2.89 -9.23 -8.29
N GLY A 11 3.42 -8.50 -9.30
CA GLY A 11 3.04 -8.65 -10.72
C GLY A 11 3.76 -9.78 -11.48
N SER A 12 4.64 -10.56 -10.85
CA SER A 12 5.55 -11.52 -11.52
C SER A 12 4.90 -12.80 -12.04
N ASP A 13 3.64 -12.77 -12.43
CA ASP A 13 2.90 -13.93 -13.00
C ASP A 13 3.33 -14.30 -14.44
N GLN A 14 4.26 -13.57 -15.07
CA GLN A 14 4.67 -13.77 -16.47
C GLN A 14 6.17 -14.09 -16.60
N GLY A 15 6.55 -15.31 -16.22
CA GLY A 15 7.77 -15.92 -16.80
C GLY A 15 9.08 -15.73 -16.04
N SER A 16 9.10 -15.23 -14.81
CA SER A 16 10.30 -15.27 -13.98
C SER A 16 10.43 -16.64 -13.29
N SER A 17 11.54 -17.34 -13.55
CA SER A 17 11.81 -18.66 -12.99
C SER A 17 12.21 -18.67 -11.49
N THR A 18 12.22 -17.51 -10.83
CA THR A 18 12.53 -17.35 -9.40
C THR A 18 11.36 -16.74 -8.66
N LEU A 19 10.63 -17.58 -7.92
CA LEU A 19 9.60 -17.12 -6.97
C LEU A 19 10.25 -16.36 -5.83
N SER A 20 9.80 -15.11 -5.59
CA SER A 20 10.28 -14.31 -4.47
C SER A 20 9.62 -14.76 -3.16
N PRO A 21 10.23 -14.53 -1.98
CA PRO A 21 9.59 -14.79 -0.70
C PRO A 21 8.24 -14.05 -0.54
N VAL A 22 8.11 -12.86 -1.12
CA VAL A 22 6.87 -12.06 -1.09
C VAL A 22 5.77 -12.71 -1.92
N THR A 23 6.11 -13.33 -3.06
CA THR A 23 5.15 -13.99 -3.93
C THR A 23 4.53 -15.21 -3.25
N VAL A 24 5.32 -16.01 -2.52
CA VAL A 24 4.93 -17.34 -2.04
C VAL A 24 4.57 -17.41 -0.55
N SER A 25 4.74 -16.35 0.22
CA SER A 25 4.57 -16.39 1.69
C SER A 25 3.67 -15.28 2.21
N TRP A 26 2.52 -15.66 2.78
CA TRP A 26 1.65 -14.73 3.50
C TRP A 26 2.36 -14.06 4.67
N LYS A 27 3.16 -14.82 5.42
CA LYS A 27 3.97 -14.23 6.51
C LYS A 27 4.85 -13.09 6.01
N MET A 28 5.55 -13.30 4.90
CA MET A 28 6.41 -12.25 4.33
C MET A 28 5.60 -11.04 3.87
N ARG A 29 4.42 -11.24 3.27
CA ARG A 29 3.52 -10.16 2.89
C ARG A 29 3.07 -9.34 4.11
N MET A 30 2.74 -10.00 5.22
CA MET A 30 2.38 -9.29 6.47
C MET A 30 3.57 -8.56 7.08
N ASP A 31 4.76 -9.16 7.09
CA ASP A 31 5.98 -8.52 7.57
C ASP A 31 6.31 -7.25 6.75
N VAL A 32 6.07 -7.28 5.44
CA VAL A 32 6.20 -6.10 4.55
C VAL A 32 5.22 -5.00 4.95
N LEU A 33 3.94 -5.31 5.11
CA LEU A 33 2.92 -4.34 5.51
C LEU A 33 3.24 -3.71 6.86
N LEU A 34 3.67 -4.51 7.83
CA LEU A 34 4.09 -4.04 9.14
C LEU A 34 5.32 -3.12 9.05
N GLY A 35 6.30 -3.47 8.22
CA GLY A 35 7.49 -2.65 7.99
C GLY A 35 7.17 -1.29 7.41
N VAL A 36 6.29 -1.24 6.40
CA VAL A 36 5.84 0.01 5.77
C VAL A 36 5.00 0.85 6.74
N SER A 37 4.09 0.23 7.49
CA SER A 37 3.28 0.94 8.50
C SER A 37 4.15 1.65 9.54
N ARG A 38 5.20 0.98 10.04
CA ARG A 38 6.18 1.56 10.97
C ARG A 38 6.98 2.71 10.34
N ALA A 39 7.30 2.61 9.06
CA ALA A 39 7.99 3.69 8.35
C ALA A 39 7.10 4.94 8.24
N ILE A 40 5.82 4.78 7.92
CA ILE A 40 4.84 5.88 7.86
C ILE A 40 4.64 6.49 9.26
N GLU A 41 4.48 5.66 10.29
CA GLU A 41 4.42 6.13 11.68
C GLU A 41 5.64 6.97 12.05
N HIS A 42 6.84 6.51 11.67
CA HIS A 42 8.07 7.27 11.91
C HIS A 42 8.04 8.62 11.19
N LEU A 43 7.62 8.68 9.93
CA LEU A 43 7.54 9.93 9.17
C LEU A 43 6.56 10.92 9.81
N HIS A 44 5.39 10.45 10.27
CA HIS A 44 4.35 11.30 10.81
C HIS A 44 4.63 11.79 12.24
N TYR A 45 5.26 10.96 13.09
CA TYR A 45 5.35 11.24 14.52
C TYR A 45 6.77 11.33 15.09
N HIS A 46 7.77 10.75 14.40
CA HIS A 46 9.14 10.68 14.93
C HIS A 46 10.16 11.46 14.09
N ALA A 47 9.88 11.76 12.83
CA ALA A 47 10.71 12.63 12.02
C ALA A 47 10.64 14.09 12.52
N HIS A 48 11.72 14.85 12.36
CA HIS A 48 11.79 16.25 12.74
C HIS A 48 12.33 17.08 11.56
N PRO A 49 11.49 17.89 10.88
CA PRO A 49 10.03 18.02 11.10
C PRO A 49 9.27 16.75 10.67
N PRO A 50 8.04 16.53 11.19
CA PRO A 50 7.15 15.47 10.69
C PRO A 50 6.88 15.63 9.19
N ILE A 51 6.69 14.51 8.49
CA ILE A 51 6.63 14.47 7.03
C ILE A 51 5.41 13.66 6.57
N ILE A 52 4.64 14.19 5.62
CA ILE A 52 3.68 13.43 4.82
C ILE A 52 4.36 13.06 3.51
N HIS A 53 4.35 11.78 3.15
CA HIS A 53 5.05 11.25 1.98
C HIS A 53 4.34 11.57 0.66
N ARG A 54 2.99 11.48 0.63
CA ARG A 54 2.07 11.76 -0.49
C ARG A 54 2.07 10.77 -1.65
N ASP A 55 3.01 9.83 -1.72
CA ASP A 55 3.09 8.85 -2.82
C ASP A 55 3.48 7.45 -2.31
N ILE A 56 2.84 7.00 -1.23
CA ILE A 56 2.97 5.62 -0.75
C ILE A 56 2.27 4.69 -1.75
N LYS A 57 3.03 3.73 -2.32
CA LYS A 57 2.56 2.74 -3.29
C LYS A 57 3.53 1.57 -3.40
N SER A 58 3.10 0.44 -3.95
CA SER A 58 3.94 -0.76 -4.10
C SER A 58 5.22 -0.52 -4.90
N ALA A 59 5.19 0.36 -5.92
CA ALA A 59 6.38 0.72 -6.71
C ALA A 59 7.42 1.52 -5.92
N ASN A 60 7.04 2.17 -4.81
CA ASN A 60 7.93 2.94 -3.94
C ASN A 60 8.39 2.15 -2.70
N ILE A 61 8.06 0.85 -2.61
CA ILE A 61 8.58 -0.04 -1.58
C ILE A 61 9.66 -0.90 -2.21
N LEU A 62 10.89 -0.66 -1.79
CA LEU A 62 12.08 -1.36 -2.27
C LEU A 62 12.55 -2.39 -1.27
N PHE A 63 13.17 -3.48 -1.72
CA PHE A 63 13.74 -4.49 -0.84
C PHE A 63 15.26 -4.45 -0.85
N ASP A 64 15.86 -4.42 0.35
CA ASP A 64 17.29 -4.58 0.51
C ASP A 64 17.72 -6.08 0.39
N GLU A 65 19.02 -6.34 0.51
CA GLU A 65 19.59 -7.71 0.41
C GLU A 65 18.95 -8.71 1.37
N SER A 66 18.48 -8.23 2.52
CA SER A 66 17.85 -9.03 3.58
C SER A 66 16.34 -9.12 3.45
N TRP A 67 15.76 -8.68 2.34
CA TRP A 67 14.31 -8.61 2.10
C TRP A 67 13.57 -7.68 3.06
N VAL A 68 14.26 -6.71 3.66
CA VAL A 68 13.62 -5.69 4.51
C VAL A 68 13.02 -4.61 3.61
N PRO A 69 11.71 -4.29 3.76
CA PRO A 69 11.06 -3.26 2.97
C PRO A 69 11.56 -1.86 3.38
N ARG A 70 11.79 -1.02 2.39
CA ARG A 70 12.23 0.37 2.52
C ARG A 70 11.30 1.28 1.73
N VAL A 71 10.69 2.25 2.40
CA VAL A 71 9.93 3.32 1.73
C VAL A 71 10.94 4.22 1.01
N ALA A 72 10.66 4.49 -0.25
CA ALA A 72 11.53 5.26 -1.16
C ALA A 72 10.74 6.30 -1.95
N ASP A 73 11.43 7.06 -2.80
CA ASP A 73 10.88 8.13 -3.65
C ASP A 73 10.26 9.29 -2.86
N PHE A 74 11.13 10.04 -2.22
CA PHE A 74 10.77 11.29 -1.55
C PHE A 74 10.72 12.47 -2.54
N GLY A 75 10.05 12.30 -3.68
CA GLY A 75 9.88 13.35 -4.70
C GLY A 75 8.77 14.35 -4.38
N LEU A 76 7.79 13.97 -3.54
CA LEU A 76 6.62 14.79 -3.21
C LEU A 76 6.42 15.10 -1.71
N PRO A 77 7.40 14.86 -0.80
CA PRO A 77 7.13 14.96 0.63
C PRO A 77 6.86 16.41 1.05
N VAL A 78 6.06 16.54 2.08
CA VAL A 78 5.74 17.84 2.69
C VAL A 78 5.96 17.78 4.18
N SER A 79 6.63 18.79 4.73
CA SER A 79 6.73 18.95 6.19
C SER A 79 5.35 19.19 6.79
N TRP A 80 5.01 18.39 7.78
CA TRP A 80 3.71 18.42 8.44
C TRP A 80 3.72 19.31 9.69
N ASP A 81 2.76 20.22 9.77
CA ASP A 81 2.55 21.04 10.95
C ASP A 81 1.49 20.37 11.86
N VAL A 82 1.94 19.73 12.92
CA VAL A 82 1.07 19.01 13.87
C VAL A 82 0.01 19.90 14.52
N THR A 83 0.21 21.22 14.54
CA THR A 83 -0.79 22.16 15.09
C THR A 83 -2.02 22.29 14.18
N LYS A 84 -1.89 21.90 12.91
CA LYS A 84 -2.93 21.92 11.87
C LYS A 84 -3.58 20.57 11.61
N GLU A 85 -3.42 19.61 12.51
CA GLU A 85 -3.89 18.23 12.29
C GLU A 85 -5.38 18.14 11.95
N LYS A 86 -6.22 18.99 12.55
CA LYS A 86 -7.67 19.02 12.26
C LYS A 86 -8.03 19.79 11.00
N GLU A 87 -7.26 20.82 10.67
CA GLU A 87 -7.56 21.72 9.56
C GLU A 87 -6.99 21.21 8.22
N GLY A 88 -5.89 20.43 8.27
CA GLY A 88 -5.13 20.05 7.10
C GLY A 88 -4.30 21.21 6.54
N MET A 89 -3.59 20.95 5.46
CA MET A 89 -2.81 21.96 4.73
C MET A 89 -3.28 22.00 3.27
N GLU A 90 -3.49 23.20 2.74
CA GLU A 90 -3.86 23.37 1.32
C GLU A 90 -2.67 23.03 0.42
N PHE A 91 -2.88 22.04 -0.44
CA PHE A 91 -1.95 21.67 -1.50
C PHE A 91 -2.69 21.23 -2.75
N VAL A 92 -2.09 21.50 -3.91
CA VAL A 92 -2.55 20.86 -5.16
C VAL A 92 -2.43 19.35 -5.01
N ALA A 93 -3.53 18.63 -5.31
CA ALA A 93 -3.55 17.18 -5.22
C ALA A 93 -2.45 16.59 -6.12
N ALA A 94 -1.60 15.78 -5.52
CA ALA A 94 -0.52 15.08 -6.19
C ALA A 94 -0.40 13.67 -5.60
N GLY A 95 0.03 12.71 -6.41
CA GLY A 95 0.15 11.31 -6.08
C GLY A 95 -0.09 10.44 -7.31
N THR A 96 -0.19 9.14 -7.12
CA THR A 96 -0.35 8.16 -8.19
C THR A 96 -1.83 7.79 -8.37
N LEU A 97 -2.28 7.69 -9.63
CA LEU A 97 -3.63 7.22 -9.96
C LEU A 97 -3.90 5.85 -9.32
N GLY A 98 -5.07 5.71 -8.72
CA GLY A 98 -5.48 4.50 -7.98
C GLY A 98 -5.17 4.55 -6.49
N TYR A 99 -4.15 5.33 -6.08
CA TYR A 99 -3.77 5.51 -4.68
C TYR A 99 -4.22 6.84 -4.10
N LEU A 100 -4.51 7.84 -4.94
CA LEU A 100 -4.83 9.18 -4.47
C LEU A 100 -6.07 9.18 -3.57
N ASP A 101 -5.92 9.69 -2.36
CA ASP A 101 -6.98 9.84 -1.37
C ASP A 101 -8.13 10.70 -1.93
N PRO A 102 -9.36 10.17 -2.02
CA PRO A 102 -10.50 10.90 -2.57
C PRO A 102 -10.86 12.16 -1.78
N GLU A 103 -10.69 12.15 -0.45
CA GLU A 103 -10.93 13.34 0.38
C GLU A 103 -9.92 14.43 0.05
N TYR A 104 -8.63 14.09 0.04
CA TYR A 104 -7.58 15.03 -0.34
C TYR A 104 -7.80 15.58 -1.75
N TYR A 105 -8.17 14.72 -2.72
CA TYR A 105 -8.45 15.15 -4.09
C TYR A 105 -9.63 16.12 -4.18
N ALA A 106 -10.69 15.88 -3.40
CA ALA A 106 -11.93 16.66 -3.47
C ALA A 106 -11.81 18.05 -2.83
N ILE A 107 -11.07 18.17 -1.72
CA ILE A 107 -11.03 19.40 -0.93
C ILE A 107 -9.64 20.04 -0.86
N PHE A 108 -8.63 19.44 -1.48
CA PHE A 108 -7.23 19.93 -1.53
C PHE A 108 -6.59 20.11 -0.14
N LEU A 109 -7.11 19.45 0.90
CA LEU A 109 -6.56 19.50 2.24
C LEU A 109 -5.74 18.25 2.54
N LEU A 110 -4.42 18.40 2.50
CA LEU A 110 -3.47 17.34 2.81
C LEU A 110 -3.40 17.09 4.32
N LYS A 111 -3.49 15.81 4.71
CA LYS A 111 -3.35 15.33 6.09
C LYS A 111 -2.52 14.05 6.14
N PRO A 112 -1.96 13.64 7.29
CA PRO A 112 -1.33 12.32 7.44
C PRO A 112 -2.26 11.16 7.03
N ALA A 113 -3.58 11.32 7.18
CA ALA A 113 -4.60 10.37 6.75
C ALA A 113 -4.51 10.00 5.25
N SER A 114 -3.98 10.91 4.40
CA SER A 114 -3.79 10.62 2.99
C SER A 114 -2.73 9.52 2.75
N ASP A 115 -1.62 9.49 3.53
CA ASP A 115 -0.67 8.39 3.47
C ASP A 115 -1.28 7.08 4.02
N VAL A 116 -2.18 7.16 4.99
CA VAL A 116 -2.91 5.99 5.52
C VAL A 116 -3.86 5.42 4.46
N TYR A 117 -4.54 6.27 3.70
CA TYR A 117 -5.35 5.81 2.56
C TYR A 117 -4.49 5.11 1.50
N ASN A 118 -3.36 5.71 1.12
CA ASN A 118 -2.41 5.11 0.19
C ASN A 118 -1.91 3.73 0.69
N LEU A 119 -1.56 3.63 1.98
CA LEU A 119 -1.21 2.36 2.61
C LEU A 119 -2.34 1.34 2.50
N GLY A 120 -3.59 1.75 2.74
CA GLY A 120 -4.77 0.89 2.60
C GLY A 120 -4.90 0.31 1.18
N VAL A 121 -4.72 1.13 0.14
CA VAL A 121 -4.71 0.63 -1.25
C VAL A 121 -3.56 -0.36 -1.48
N MET A 122 -2.36 -0.06 -1.00
CA MET A 122 -1.21 -0.97 -1.08
C MET A 122 -1.47 -2.29 -0.33
N MET A 123 -2.13 -2.25 0.83
CA MET A 123 -2.54 -3.47 1.54
C MET A 123 -3.47 -4.32 0.68
N LEU A 124 -4.41 -3.72 -0.02
CA LEU A 124 -5.29 -4.45 -0.96
C LEU A 124 -4.50 -5.07 -2.12
N GLU A 125 -3.48 -4.39 -2.67
CA GLU A 125 -2.60 -4.99 -3.69
C GLU A 125 -1.88 -6.23 -3.14
N VAL A 126 -1.32 -6.13 -1.94
CA VAL A 126 -0.63 -7.25 -1.28
C VAL A 126 -1.56 -8.44 -1.01
N LEU A 127 -2.81 -8.18 -0.62
CA LEU A 127 -3.80 -9.22 -0.33
C LEU A 127 -4.35 -9.88 -1.60
N THR A 128 -4.57 -9.10 -2.65
CA THR A 128 -5.27 -9.57 -3.85
C THR A 128 -4.33 -9.99 -4.98
N GLY A 129 -3.07 -9.56 -4.97
CA GLY A 129 -2.16 -9.67 -6.11
C GLY A 129 -2.55 -8.80 -7.31
N LYS A 130 -3.54 -7.90 -7.17
CA LYS A 130 -4.01 -7.03 -8.24
C LYS A 130 -3.41 -5.64 -8.12
N GLU A 131 -3.22 -4.97 -9.25
CA GLU A 131 -2.79 -3.56 -9.28
C GLU A 131 -3.88 -2.63 -8.74
N ALA A 132 -3.48 -1.45 -8.23
CA ALA A 132 -4.39 -0.42 -7.69
C ALA A 132 -5.44 0.02 -8.73
N VAL A 133 -5.10 -0.05 -10.02
CA VAL A 133 -6.02 0.14 -11.15
C VAL A 133 -5.78 -1.00 -12.13
N PHE A 134 -6.78 -1.80 -12.39
CA PHE A 134 -6.69 -2.96 -13.30
C PHE A 134 -7.87 -3.02 -14.27
N TYR A 135 -7.76 -3.85 -15.31
CA TYR A 135 -8.82 -4.04 -16.28
C TYR A 135 -9.67 -5.25 -15.89
N GLY A 136 -10.87 -4.99 -15.35
CA GLY A 136 -11.85 -6.00 -14.97
C GLY A 136 -12.88 -6.26 -16.07
N GLU A 137 -13.86 -7.13 -15.81
CA GLU A 137 -14.93 -7.49 -16.76
C GLU A 137 -15.75 -6.28 -17.27
N LYS A 138 -15.89 -5.24 -16.46
CA LYS A 138 -16.65 -4.02 -16.77
C LYS A 138 -15.77 -2.84 -17.22
N GLY A 139 -14.51 -3.09 -17.53
CA GLY A 139 -13.52 -2.09 -17.91
C GLY A 139 -12.55 -1.74 -16.79
N THR A 140 -11.95 -0.53 -16.85
CA THR A 140 -10.99 -0.06 -15.84
C THR A 140 -11.63 0.02 -14.46
N THR A 141 -11.04 -0.65 -13.49
CA THR A 141 -11.55 -0.78 -12.11
C THR A 141 -10.48 -0.33 -11.13
N HIS A 142 -10.87 0.47 -10.14
CA HIS A 142 -10.01 0.82 -9.01
C HIS A 142 -10.15 -0.26 -7.94
N LEU A 143 -9.03 -0.70 -7.40
CA LEU A 143 -8.95 -1.83 -6.46
C LEU A 143 -9.85 -1.69 -5.22
N PRO A 144 -9.97 -0.52 -4.55
CA PRO A 144 -10.90 -0.38 -3.44
C PRO A 144 -12.37 -0.67 -3.79
N TYR A 145 -12.83 -0.26 -4.98
CA TYR A 145 -14.21 -0.55 -5.42
C TYR A 145 -14.48 -2.02 -5.73
N PHE A 146 -13.44 -2.78 -6.04
CA PHE A 146 -13.51 -4.23 -6.19
C PHE A 146 -13.45 -4.93 -4.82
N ALA A 147 -12.49 -4.55 -3.98
CA ALA A 147 -12.16 -5.30 -2.78
C ALA A 147 -13.15 -5.06 -1.61
N VAL A 148 -13.53 -3.80 -1.35
CA VAL A 148 -14.38 -3.46 -0.19
C VAL A 148 -15.71 -4.21 -0.18
N PRO A 149 -16.48 -4.31 -1.28
CA PRO A 149 -17.73 -5.08 -1.28
C PRO A 149 -17.52 -6.58 -0.98
N LEU A 150 -16.41 -7.18 -1.42
CA LEU A 150 -16.09 -8.58 -1.13
C LEU A 150 -15.73 -8.78 0.34
N ILE A 151 -14.99 -7.86 0.93
CA ILE A 151 -14.65 -7.86 2.36
C ILE A 151 -15.93 -7.76 3.21
N GLU A 152 -16.80 -6.79 2.90
CA GLU A 152 -18.07 -6.57 3.60
C GLU A 152 -19.03 -7.78 3.50
N ALA A 153 -19.00 -8.48 2.37
CA ALA A 153 -19.76 -9.70 2.16
C ALA A 153 -19.13 -10.95 2.79
N GLY A 154 -17.89 -10.88 3.30
CA GLY A 154 -17.13 -12.01 3.81
C GLY A 154 -16.60 -12.97 2.72
N ASN A 155 -16.60 -12.56 1.45
CA ASN A 155 -16.17 -13.36 0.30
C ASN A 155 -14.66 -13.34 0.11
N LEU A 156 -13.90 -13.71 1.16
CA LEU A 156 -12.44 -13.64 1.15
C LEU A 156 -11.79 -14.59 0.14
N GLY A 157 -12.43 -15.72 -0.18
CA GLY A 157 -11.92 -16.67 -1.18
C GLY A 157 -11.88 -16.11 -2.61
N GLU A 158 -12.71 -15.09 -2.93
CA GLU A 158 -12.69 -14.40 -4.22
C GLU A 158 -11.72 -13.21 -4.23
N LEU A 159 -11.34 -12.74 -3.03
CA LEU A 159 -10.50 -11.58 -2.83
C LEU A 159 -9.03 -11.93 -2.82
N LEU A 160 -8.65 -12.95 -2.05
CA LEU A 160 -7.26 -13.25 -1.74
C LEU A 160 -6.51 -13.83 -2.95
N ASP A 161 -5.25 -13.43 -3.07
CA ASP A 161 -4.31 -13.99 -4.02
C ASP A 161 -4.05 -15.48 -3.71
N GLY A 162 -4.22 -16.33 -4.69
CA GLY A 162 -3.99 -17.76 -4.58
C GLY A 162 -2.51 -18.18 -4.68
N GLN A 163 -1.58 -17.27 -4.95
CA GLN A 163 -0.16 -17.60 -5.10
C GLN A 163 0.55 -17.96 -3.78
N PRO A 164 0.37 -17.21 -2.67
CA PRO A 164 0.99 -17.58 -1.40
C PRO A 164 0.41 -18.86 -0.79
N SER A 165 1.27 -19.74 -0.30
CA SER A 165 0.87 -20.97 0.37
C SER A 165 1.65 -21.13 1.69
N PRO A 166 1.00 -21.55 2.78
CA PRO A 166 -0.44 -21.74 2.93
C PRO A 166 -1.23 -20.42 2.96
N GLU A 167 -2.55 -20.50 2.72
CA GLU A 167 -3.44 -19.34 2.90
C GLU A 167 -3.30 -18.74 4.31
N PRO A 168 -3.47 -17.42 4.46
CA PRO A 168 -3.38 -16.79 5.76
C PRO A 168 -4.48 -17.35 6.68
N THR A 169 -4.12 -17.65 7.90
CA THR A 169 -5.10 -18.06 8.90
C THR A 169 -6.00 -16.88 9.28
N PRO A 170 -7.25 -17.09 9.73
CA PRO A 170 -8.12 -16.02 10.20
C PRO A 170 -7.48 -15.13 11.28
N CYS A 171 -6.54 -15.67 12.06
CA CYS A 171 -5.79 -14.93 13.06
C CYS A 171 -4.76 -13.96 12.44
N GLU A 172 -4.10 -14.36 11.36
CA GLU A 172 -3.14 -13.51 10.63
C GLU A 172 -3.84 -12.36 9.92
N LEU A 173 -5.05 -12.60 9.37
CA LEU A 173 -5.87 -11.56 8.76
C LEU A 173 -6.40 -10.55 9.78
N GLN A 174 -6.77 -10.99 10.99
CA GLN A 174 -7.26 -10.09 12.05
C GLN A 174 -6.16 -9.20 12.67
N ALA A 175 -4.91 -9.63 12.62
CA ALA A 175 -3.78 -8.82 13.11
C ALA A 175 -3.38 -7.68 12.16
N SER A 176 -3.97 -7.60 10.95
CA SER A 176 -3.64 -6.64 9.90
C SER A 176 -4.62 -5.46 9.81
N PHE A 177 -5.62 -5.42 10.68
CA PHE A 177 -6.62 -4.33 10.80
C PHE A 177 -6.55 -3.70 12.23
#